data_d78800598008a076b475a28925331b24
#
_entry.id   d78800598008a076b475a28925331b24
#
_cell.length_a   1.000
_cell.length_b   1.000
_cell.length_c   1.000
_cell.angle_alpha   90.00
_cell.angle_beta   90.00
_cell.angle_gamma   90.00
#
_symmetry.space_group_name_H-M   'P 1'
#
loop_
_entity.id
_entity.type
_entity.pdbx_description
1 polymer ?
#
loop_
_entity_poly.entity_id
_entity_poly.type
_entity_poly.pdbx_seq_one_letter_code
_entity_poly.pdbx_strand_id
1 'polypeptide(L)'
;MTDTKEKILTTALHLFAQDGYEAVSVSDIAGKLGMTKSALYKHFRNKRDILDSIVDRMYQADSKSSQEHGVPAEKYDSAPDSYQDVSPESVKEFTVAQFRFWTEDPFAADFRRMLTLEQYRSAEMAKLYGSCVAEGPVAYMEDIFREMISRGTLISADPRRLALEYYSPFFLLVSVSDRSEKSQLDILTEYIGDFFRRYSPAHREES
;
A
#
# COMPACT_ATOMS: atom_id res chain seq x y z
N MET A 1 4.65 8.39 -18.84
CA MET A 1 5.41 9.59 -18.41
C MET A 1 6.65 9.75 -19.28
N THR A 2 7.21 10.96 -19.44
CA THR A 2 8.53 11.10 -20.07
C THR A 2 9.60 10.58 -19.12
N ASP A 3 10.69 10.00 -19.63
CA ASP A 3 11.82 9.49 -18.82
C ASP A 3 12.33 10.53 -17.78
N THR A 4 12.38 11.81 -18.17
CA THR A 4 12.82 12.90 -17.27
C THR A 4 11.86 13.12 -16.09
N LYS A 5 10.54 13.06 -16.31
CA LYS A 5 9.56 13.18 -15.20
C LYS A 5 9.72 12.03 -14.21
N GLU A 6 9.88 10.82 -14.70
CA GLU A 6 10.10 9.63 -13.88
C GLU A 6 11.36 9.75 -13.03
N LYS A 7 12.47 10.19 -13.62
CA LYS A 7 13.73 10.44 -12.90
C LYS A 7 13.57 11.49 -11.80
N ILE A 8 12.82 12.56 -12.07
CA ILE A 8 12.55 13.59 -11.06
C ILE A 8 11.74 13.02 -9.90
N LEU A 9 10.67 12.26 -10.16
CA LEU A 9 9.83 11.66 -9.11
C LEU A 9 10.63 10.68 -8.25
N THR A 10 11.39 9.78 -8.88
CA THR A 10 12.20 8.79 -8.15
C THR A 10 13.29 9.45 -7.30
N THR A 11 14.00 10.45 -7.86
CA THR A 11 15.03 11.17 -7.11
C THR A 11 14.45 11.99 -5.97
N ALA A 12 13.33 12.69 -6.21
CA ALA A 12 12.66 13.48 -5.18
C ALA A 12 12.18 12.60 -4.04
N LEU A 13 11.53 11.48 -4.36
CA LEU A 13 11.04 10.55 -3.36
C LEU A 13 12.18 9.94 -2.53
N HIS A 14 13.27 9.56 -3.18
CA HIS A 14 14.45 9.05 -2.48
C HIS A 14 15.00 10.07 -1.48
N LEU A 15 15.14 11.34 -1.88
CA LEU A 15 15.57 12.41 -0.96
C LEU A 15 14.54 12.65 0.16
N PHE A 16 13.25 12.65 -0.15
CA PHE A 16 12.19 12.78 0.88
C PHE A 16 12.21 11.63 1.88
N ALA A 17 12.53 10.42 1.44
CA ALA A 17 12.63 9.25 2.31
C ALA A 17 13.87 9.28 3.22
N GLN A 18 14.94 9.97 2.81
CA GLN A 18 16.19 10.12 3.58
C GLN A 18 16.13 11.28 4.56
N ASP A 19 15.77 12.47 4.07
CA ASP A 19 15.94 13.74 4.79
C ASP A 19 14.61 14.33 5.29
N GLY A 20 13.49 13.79 4.81
CA GLY A 20 12.15 14.30 5.06
C GLY A 20 11.71 15.33 4.01
N TYR A 21 10.39 15.41 3.80
CA TYR A 21 9.81 16.25 2.77
C TYR A 21 10.15 17.73 2.96
N GLU A 22 10.07 18.27 4.19
CA GLU A 22 10.29 19.69 4.43
C GLU A 22 11.75 20.13 4.20
N ALA A 23 12.72 19.29 4.57
CA ALA A 23 14.13 19.60 4.46
C ALA A 23 14.65 19.67 3.02
N VAL A 24 14.04 18.91 2.10
CA VAL A 24 14.48 18.83 0.71
C VAL A 24 13.88 19.95 -0.13
N SER A 25 14.74 20.69 -0.84
CA SER A 25 14.35 21.76 -1.77
C SER A 25 14.32 21.26 -3.23
N VAL A 26 13.62 22.00 -4.10
CA VAL A 26 13.66 21.76 -5.57
C VAL A 26 15.09 21.89 -6.13
N SER A 27 15.93 22.73 -5.48
CA SER A 27 17.33 22.88 -5.87
C SER A 27 18.15 21.64 -5.57
N ASP A 28 17.89 20.95 -4.45
CA ASP A 28 18.56 19.70 -4.07
C ASP A 28 18.22 18.59 -5.06
N ILE A 29 16.93 18.48 -5.42
CA ILE A 29 16.47 17.50 -6.44
C ILE A 29 17.13 17.79 -7.79
N ALA A 30 17.13 19.03 -8.25
CA ALA A 30 17.75 19.42 -9.52
C ALA A 30 19.25 19.17 -9.49
N GLY A 31 19.94 19.53 -8.40
CA GLY A 31 21.37 19.29 -8.21
C GLY A 31 21.73 17.80 -8.26
N LYS A 32 20.94 16.94 -7.60
CA LYS A 32 21.13 15.48 -7.61
C LYS A 32 21.01 14.87 -9.02
N LEU A 33 20.18 15.49 -9.87
CA LEU A 33 19.97 15.07 -11.27
C LEU A 33 20.94 15.74 -12.27
N GLY A 34 21.82 16.63 -11.81
CA GLY A 34 22.70 17.38 -12.68
C GLY A 34 21.98 18.34 -13.61
N MET A 35 20.78 18.82 -13.22
CA MET A 35 19.96 19.75 -14.01
C MET A 35 19.80 21.10 -13.31
N THR A 36 19.44 22.12 -14.09
CA THR A 36 19.12 23.43 -13.49
C THR A 36 17.72 23.41 -12.86
N LYS A 37 17.50 24.23 -11.82
CA LYS A 37 16.19 24.43 -11.22
C LYS A 37 15.13 24.87 -12.24
N SER A 38 15.51 25.72 -13.22
CA SER A 38 14.63 26.14 -14.31
C SER A 38 14.23 24.98 -15.24
N ALA A 39 15.13 24.02 -15.47
CA ALA A 39 14.81 22.81 -16.24
C ALA A 39 13.80 21.91 -15.51
N LEU A 40 13.94 21.77 -14.19
CA LEU A 40 12.99 21.02 -13.38
C LEU A 40 11.60 21.66 -13.40
N TYR A 41 11.51 23.00 -13.30
CA TYR A 41 10.24 23.73 -13.36
C TYR A 41 9.50 23.64 -14.72
N LYS A 42 10.13 23.15 -15.78
CA LYS A 42 9.43 22.78 -17.03
C LYS A 42 8.57 21.53 -16.88
N HIS A 43 8.85 20.70 -15.86
CA HIS A 43 8.16 19.44 -15.62
C HIS A 43 7.18 19.49 -14.46
N PHE A 44 7.49 20.26 -13.40
CA PHE A 44 6.70 20.38 -12.18
C PHE A 44 6.67 21.84 -11.71
N ARG A 45 5.51 22.31 -11.31
CA ARG A 45 5.29 23.73 -10.89
C ARG A 45 6.01 24.08 -9.59
N ASN A 46 6.10 23.16 -8.66
CA ASN A 46 6.68 23.31 -7.34
C ASN A 46 6.95 21.97 -6.68
N LYS A 47 7.51 21.96 -5.46
CA LYS A 47 7.77 20.73 -4.68
C LYS A 47 6.49 19.95 -4.37
N ARG A 48 5.40 20.65 -4.12
CA ARG A 48 4.09 20.03 -3.88
C ARG A 48 3.56 19.26 -5.09
N ASP A 49 3.68 19.80 -6.29
CA ASP A 49 3.29 19.15 -7.54
C ASP A 49 4.06 17.83 -7.78
N ILE A 50 5.33 17.79 -7.32
CA ILE A 50 6.13 16.55 -7.31
C ILE A 50 5.54 15.53 -6.33
N LEU A 51 5.23 15.94 -5.09
CA LEU A 51 4.64 15.05 -4.08
C LEU A 51 3.29 14.51 -4.54
N ASP A 52 2.41 15.37 -5.04
CA ASP A 52 1.09 14.98 -5.55
C ASP A 52 1.23 13.93 -6.67
N SER A 53 2.20 14.13 -7.59
CA SER A 53 2.48 13.17 -8.66
C SER A 53 3.07 11.84 -8.16
N ILE A 54 3.82 11.84 -7.07
CA ILE A 54 4.30 10.63 -6.39
C ILE A 54 3.10 9.86 -5.80
N VAL A 55 2.20 10.56 -5.11
CA VAL A 55 0.99 9.98 -4.53
C VAL A 55 0.09 9.38 -5.61
N ASP A 56 -0.15 10.13 -6.69
CA ASP A 56 -0.95 9.65 -7.84
C ASP A 56 -0.37 8.39 -8.45
N ARG A 57 0.96 8.32 -8.60
CA ARG A 57 1.64 7.11 -9.10
C ARG A 57 1.41 5.91 -8.18
N MET A 58 1.46 6.10 -6.86
CA MET A 58 1.20 5.02 -5.91
C MET A 58 -0.25 4.52 -6.02
N TYR A 59 -1.22 5.40 -6.11
CA TYR A 59 -2.62 5.00 -6.30
C TYR A 59 -2.87 4.28 -7.64
N GLN A 60 -2.21 4.71 -8.70
CA GLN A 60 -2.29 4.03 -10.00
C GLN A 60 -1.70 2.62 -9.94
N ALA A 61 -0.56 2.44 -9.25
CA ALA A 61 0.05 1.13 -9.05
C ALA A 61 -0.84 0.20 -8.23
N ASP A 62 -1.45 0.71 -7.17
CA ASP A 62 -2.39 -0.03 -6.31
C ASP A 62 -3.64 -0.45 -7.09
N SER A 63 -4.28 0.47 -7.80
CA SER A 63 -5.47 0.18 -8.62
C SER A 63 -5.17 -0.86 -9.70
N LYS A 64 -4.01 -0.78 -10.35
CA LYS A 64 -3.58 -1.77 -11.34
C LYS A 64 -3.39 -3.15 -10.70
N SER A 65 -2.71 -3.21 -9.56
CA SER A 65 -2.51 -4.46 -8.82
C SER A 65 -3.84 -5.08 -8.39
N SER A 66 -4.80 -4.29 -7.93
CA SER A 66 -6.13 -4.76 -7.56
C SER A 66 -6.85 -5.41 -8.74
N GLN A 67 -6.82 -4.77 -9.90
CA GLN A 67 -7.42 -5.31 -11.14
C GLN A 67 -6.74 -6.61 -11.59
N GLU A 68 -5.41 -6.68 -11.55
CA GLU A 68 -4.63 -7.85 -11.95
C GLU A 68 -4.93 -9.09 -11.07
N HIS A 69 -5.29 -8.87 -9.80
CA HIS A 69 -5.55 -9.96 -8.84
C HIS A 69 -7.04 -10.19 -8.58
N GLY A 70 -7.93 -9.54 -9.33
CA GLY A 70 -9.38 -9.78 -9.21
C GLY A 70 -9.96 -9.34 -7.86
N VAL A 71 -9.41 -8.27 -7.28
CA VAL A 71 -9.95 -7.62 -6.09
C VAL A 71 -10.43 -6.20 -6.44
N PRO A 72 -11.37 -5.59 -5.67
CA PRO A 72 -11.91 -4.28 -5.99
C PRO A 72 -10.82 -3.19 -6.00
N ALA A 73 -10.80 -2.38 -7.06
CA ALA A 73 -9.93 -1.20 -7.15
C ALA A 73 -10.56 0.06 -6.55
N GLU A 74 -11.88 0.05 -6.34
CA GLU A 74 -12.66 1.16 -5.81
C GLU A 74 -13.23 0.82 -4.43
N LYS A 75 -13.61 1.85 -3.66
CA LYS A 75 -14.25 1.66 -2.37
C LYS A 75 -15.63 1.01 -2.52
N TYR A 76 -16.06 0.26 -1.51
CA TYR A 76 -17.34 -0.43 -1.49
C TYR A 76 -18.53 0.49 -1.83
N ASP A 77 -18.60 1.68 -1.26
CA ASP A 77 -19.69 2.65 -1.50
C ASP A 77 -19.79 3.09 -2.97
N SER A 78 -18.67 3.04 -3.72
CA SER A 78 -18.61 3.46 -5.13
C SER A 78 -18.89 2.32 -6.11
N ALA A 79 -18.51 1.10 -5.75
CA ALA A 79 -18.61 -0.08 -6.62
C ALA A 79 -18.90 -1.37 -5.82
N PRO A 80 -20.05 -1.48 -5.12
CA PRO A 80 -20.36 -2.64 -4.29
C PRO A 80 -20.38 -3.96 -5.07
N ASP A 81 -20.78 -3.94 -6.33
CA ASP A 81 -20.85 -5.14 -7.18
C ASP A 81 -19.47 -5.76 -7.43
N SER A 82 -18.39 -4.95 -7.43
CA SER A 82 -17.03 -5.45 -7.62
C SER A 82 -16.50 -6.33 -6.47
N TYR A 83 -17.18 -6.30 -5.32
CA TYR A 83 -16.85 -7.12 -4.16
C TYR A 83 -17.48 -8.51 -4.18
N GLN A 84 -18.51 -8.73 -5.04
CA GLN A 84 -19.29 -9.97 -5.06
C GLN A 84 -18.49 -11.18 -5.52
N ASP A 85 -17.49 -11.00 -6.38
CA ASP A 85 -16.71 -12.10 -6.97
C ASP A 85 -15.36 -12.35 -6.27
N VAL A 86 -15.07 -11.61 -5.19
CA VAL A 86 -13.81 -11.75 -4.45
C VAL A 86 -13.72 -13.12 -3.77
N SER A 87 -12.65 -13.86 -4.06
CA SER A 87 -12.36 -15.17 -3.48
C SER A 87 -11.23 -15.11 -2.44
N PRO A 88 -11.12 -16.10 -1.53
CA PRO A 88 -9.95 -16.23 -0.65
C PRO A 88 -8.64 -16.28 -1.42
N GLU A 89 -8.62 -16.92 -2.58
CA GLU A 89 -7.45 -17.06 -3.44
C GLU A 89 -7.02 -15.71 -4.01
N SER A 90 -7.95 -14.91 -4.57
CA SER A 90 -7.65 -13.58 -5.09
C SER A 90 -7.13 -12.63 -3.99
N VAL A 91 -7.68 -12.72 -2.77
CA VAL A 91 -7.19 -11.95 -1.62
C VAL A 91 -5.78 -12.37 -1.22
N LYS A 92 -5.48 -13.67 -1.20
CA LYS A 92 -4.12 -14.17 -0.90
C LYS A 92 -3.11 -13.69 -1.93
N GLU A 93 -3.40 -13.85 -3.23
CA GLU A 93 -2.53 -13.44 -4.33
C GLU A 93 -2.27 -11.93 -4.30
N PHE A 94 -3.32 -11.14 -4.11
CA PHE A 94 -3.21 -9.69 -3.95
C PHE A 94 -2.34 -9.32 -2.75
N THR A 95 -2.55 -9.94 -1.59
CA THR A 95 -1.76 -9.64 -0.39
C THR A 95 -0.27 -9.96 -0.56
N VAL A 96 0.05 -11.08 -1.22
CA VAL A 96 1.43 -11.45 -1.56
C VAL A 96 2.05 -10.44 -2.54
N ALA A 97 1.30 -10.03 -3.58
CA ALA A 97 1.74 -9.03 -4.55
C ALA A 97 1.98 -7.67 -3.88
N GLN A 98 1.07 -7.24 -3.00
CA GLN A 98 1.23 -6.01 -2.21
C GLN A 98 2.44 -6.08 -1.29
N PHE A 99 2.68 -7.22 -0.63
CA PHE A 99 3.85 -7.37 0.23
C PHE A 99 5.15 -7.20 -0.56
N ARG A 100 5.28 -7.87 -1.70
CA ARG A 100 6.43 -7.69 -2.58
C ARG A 100 6.58 -6.26 -3.08
N PHE A 101 5.49 -5.64 -3.50
CA PHE A 101 5.51 -4.25 -3.94
C PHE A 101 6.05 -3.32 -2.85
N TRP A 102 5.55 -3.42 -1.61
CA TRP A 102 5.98 -2.57 -0.50
C TRP A 102 7.40 -2.86 0.01
N THR A 103 7.96 -4.03 -0.27
CA THR A 103 9.28 -4.46 0.23
C THR A 103 10.37 -4.54 -0.84
N GLU A 104 10.01 -4.88 -2.08
CA GLU A 104 10.96 -5.14 -3.16
C GLU A 104 11.02 -3.99 -4.20
N ASP A 105 9.92 -3.22 -4.38
CA ASP A 105 9.94 -2.06 -5.27
C ASP A 105 10.59 -0.86 -4.56
N PRO A 106 11.70 -0.30 -5.11
CA PRO A 106 12.41 0.80 -4.46
C PRO A 106 11.57 2.07 -4.28
N PHE A 107 10.65 2.34 -5.23
CA PHE A 107 9.78 3.51 -5.16
C PHE A 107 8.74 3.37 -4.06
N ALA A 108 8.10 2.21 -3.95
CA ALA A 108 7.13 1.92 -2.89
C ALA A 108 7.79 1.90 -1.50
N ALA A 109 8.99 1.31 -1.38
CA ALA A 109 9.75 1.30 -0.14
C ALA A 109 10.14 2.71 0.31
N ASP A 110 10.61 3.57 -0.60
CA ASP A 110 10.93 4.97 -0.28
C ASP A 110 9.66 5.77 0.05
N PHE A 111 8.53 5.51 -0.61
CA PHE A 111 7.24 6.14 -0.28
C PHE A 111 6.79 5.79 1.14
N ARG A 112 6.87 4.53 1.53
CA ARG A 112 6.56 4.08 2.88
C ARG A 112 7.47 4.73 3.92
N ARG A 113 8.79 4.79 3.67
CA ARG A 113 9.76 5.43 4.57
C ARG A 113 9.45 6.92 4.73
N MET A 114 9.21 7.64 3.64
CA MET A 114 8.82 9.05 3.66
C MET A 114 7.57 9.24 4.53
N LEU A 115 6.51 8.49 4.29
CA LEU A 115 5.27 8.61 5.06
C LEU A 115 5.49 8.30 6.55
N THR A 116 6.31 7.29 6.86
CA THR A 116 6.65 6.93 8.26
C THR A 116 7.36 8.07 8.99
N LEU A 117 8.25 8.81 8.31
CA LEU A 117 8.92 9.97 8.89
C LEU A 117 7.99 11.18 9.04
N GLU A 118 7.14 11.41 8.06
CA GLU A 118 6.36 12.64 7.94
C GLU A 118 5.03 12.60 8.73
N GLN A 119 4.51 11.42 9.09
CA GLN A 119 3.22 11.30 9.79
C GLN A 119 3.14 12.09 11.11
N TYR A 120 4.28 12.33 11.76
CA TYR A 120 4.33 13.10 13.02
C TYR A 120 4.60 14.59 12.80
N ARG A 121 4.85 15.02 11.57
CA ARG A 121 5.24 16.40 11.25
C ARG A 121 4.07 17.26 10.75
N SER A 122 3.07 16.64 10.13
CA SER A 122 1.87 17.37 9.68
C SER A 122 0.63 16.49 9.72
N ALA A 123 -0.53 17.11 9.98
CA ALA A 123 -1.83 16.43 9.95
C ALA A 123 -2.16 15.85 8.56
N GLU A 124 -1.70 16.49 7.50
CA GLU A 124 -1.89 16.02 6.12
C GLU A 124 -1.11 14.73 5.88
N MET A 125 0.16 14.69 6.29
CA MET A 125 0.99 13.49 6.15
C MET A 125 0.52 12.35 7.04
N ALA A 126 0.03 12.66 8.25
CA ALA A 126 -0.61 11.67 9.12
C ALA A 126 -1.84 11.05 8.44
N LYS A 127 -2.68 11.87 7.80
CA LYS A 127 -3.84 11.39 7.05
C LYS A 127 -3.44 10.52 5.85
N LEU A 128 -2.40 10.93 5.12
CA LEU A 128 -1.89 10.17 3.97
C LEU A 128 -1.30 8.82 4.43
N TYR A 129 -0.52 8.82 5.51
CA TYR A 129 -0.03 7.59 6.13
C TYR A 129 -1.18 6.66 6.54
N GLY A 130 -2.18 7.19 7.25
CA GLY A 130 -3.38 6.44 7.64
C GLY A 130 -4.07 5.82 6.44
N SER A 131 -4.27 6.60 5.37
CA SER A 131 -4.95 6.12 4.16
C SER A 131 -4.19 5.05 3.40
N CYS A 132 -2.84 5.13 3.34
CA CYS A 132 -2.04 4.23 2.52
C CYS A 132 -1.47 3.03 3.30
N VAL A 133 -1.22 3.18 4.61
CA VAL A 133 -0.39 2.22 5.37
C VAL A 133 -1.10 1.65 6.60
N ALA A 134 -2.07 2.34 7.19
CA ALA A 134 -2.70 1.93 8.44
C ALA A 134 -4.22 1.69 8.31
N GLU A 135 -5.05 2.71 8.55
CA GLU A 135 -6.51 2.56 8.61
C GLU A 135 -7.14 2.23 7.26
N GLY A 136 -6.59 2.77 6.17
CA GLY A 136 -7.12 2.54 4.82
C GLY A 136 -7.12 1.07 4.41
N PRO A 137 -5.99 0.36 4.47
CA PRO A 137 -5.96 -1.08 4.19
C PRO A 137 -6.84 -1.92 5.11
N VAL A 138 -6.95 -1.56 6.39
CA VAL A 138 -7.86 -2.26 7.31
C VAL A 138 -9.32 -2.04 6.92
N ALA A 139 -9.71 -0.81 6.56
CA ALA A 139 -11.08 -0.53 6.10
C ALA A 139 -11.40 -1.27 4.79
N TYR A 140 -10.45 -1.33 3.87
CA TYR A 140 -10.59 -2.09 2.63
C TYR A 140 -10.80 -3.58 2.88
N MET A 141 -9.99 -4.19 3.75
CA MET A 141 -10.17 -5.60 4.11
C MET A 141 -11.46 -5.86 4.88
N GLU A 142 -11.91 -4.90 5.69
CA GLU A 142 -13.22 -4.96 6.37
C GLU A 142 -14.37 -5.08 5.37
N ASP A 143 -14.36 -4.28 4.31
CA ASP A 143 -15.39 -4.32 3.27
C ASP A 143 -15.36 -5.66 2.50
N ILE A 144 -14.17 -6.17 2.14
CA ILE A 144 -14.01 -7.49 1.53
C ILE A 144 -14.58 -8.59 2.44
N PHE A 145 -14.19 -8.62 3.71
CA PHE A 145 -14.63 -9.68 4.62
C PHE A 145 -16.10 -9.58 4.98
N ARG A 146 -16.67 -8.37 5.05
CA ARG A 146 -18.12 -8.17 5.20
C ARG A 146 -18.87 -8.84 4.07
N GLU A 147 -18.45 -8.65 2.83
CA GLU A 147 -19.07 -9.27 1.67
C GLU A 147 -18.86 -10.80 1.66
N MET A 148 -17.66 -11.28 1.96
CA MET A 148 -17.39 -12.72 2.03
C MET A 148 -18.22 -13.44 3.12
N ILE A 149 -18.46 -12.78 4.27
CA ILE A 149 -19.33 -13.30 5.34
C ILE A 149 -20.77 -13.31 4.86
N SER A 150 -21.26 -12.24 4.22
CA SER A 150 -22.66 -12.17 3.74
C SER A 150 -22.99 -13.28 2.75
N ARG A 151 -21.99 -13.71 1.96
CA ARG A 151 -22.10 -14.79 0.97
C ARG A 151 -21.81 -16.18 1.54
N GLY A 152 -21.45 -16.29 2.80
CA GLY A 152 -21.09 -17.55 3.44
C GLY A 152 -19.73 -18.12 3.03
N THR A 153 -18.87 -17.33 2.37
CA THR A 153 -17.49 -17.72 2.04
C THR A 153 -16.61 -17.76 3.29
N LEU A 154 -16.91 -16.90 4.26
CA LEU A 154 -16.33 -16.92 5.60
C LEU A 154 -17.44 -17.16 6.64
N ILE A 155 -17.06 -17.74 7.80
CA ILE A 155 -17.98 -17.90 8.93
C ILE A 155 -18.39 -16.52 9.48
N SER A 156 -19.56 -16.50 10.17
CA SER A 156 -20.05 -15.28 10.83
C SER A 156 -19.09 -14.83 11.92
N ALA A 157 -18.57 -13.61 11.76
CA ALA A 157 -17.68 -12.92 12.68
C ALA A 157 -17.79 -11.40 12.47
N ASP A 158 -17.15 -10.62 13.33
CA ASP A 158 -17.03 -9.17 13.16
C ASP A 158 -16.06 -8.85 12.01
N PRO A 159 -16.48 -8.22 10.90
CA PRO A 159 -15.61 -7.95 9.75
C PRO A 159 -14.41 -7.07 10.10
N ARG A 160 -14.61 -6.07 10.98
CA ARG A 160 -13.55 -5.18 11.44
C ARG A 160 -12.47 -5.92 12.22
N ARG A 161 -12.89 -6.83 13.10
CA ARG A 161 -11.97 -7.68 13.85
C ARG A 161 -11.18 -8.60 12.93
N LEU A 162 -11.83 -9.22 11.94
CA LEU A 162 -11.14 -10.04 10.95
C LEU A 162 -10.11 -9.23 10.14
N ALA A 163 -10.47 -8.02 9.71
CA ALA A 163 -9.58 -7.13 8.98
C ALA A 163 -8.35 -6.75 9.81
N LEU A 164 -8.50 -6.43 11.08
CA LEU A 164 -7.40 -6.15 11.99
C LEU A 164 -6.51 -7.38 12.20
N GLU A 165 -7.09 -8.55 12.44
CA GLU A 165 -6.34 -9.81 12.60
C GLU A 165 -5.55 -10.13 11.33
N TYR A 166 -6.16 -9.99 10.15
CA TYR A 166 -5.55 -10.26 8.86
C TYR A 166 -4.40 -9.31 8.52
N TYR A 167 -4.62 -8.01 8.70
CA TYR A 167 -3.68 -6.97 8.28
C TYR A 167 -2.51 -6.76 9.26
N SER A 168 -2.69 -7.06 10.55
CA SER A 168 -1.64 -6.81 11.56
C SER A 168 -0.29 -7.48 11.26
N PRO A 169 -0.22 -8.76 10.86
CA PRO A 169 1.04 -9.39 10.48
C PRO A 169 1.67 -8.77 9.23
N PHE A 170 0.86 -8.44 8.22
CA PHE A 170 1.33 -7.75 7.03
C PHE A 170 2.01 -6.44 7.42
N PHE A 171 1.33 -5.61 8.19
CA PHE A 171 1.86 -4.32 8.65
C PHE A 171 3.17 -4.49 9.44
N LEU A 172 3.21 -5.43 10.38
CA LEU A 172 4.43 -5.71 11.16
C LEU A 172 5.58 -6.13 10.25
N LEU A 173 5.36 -7.12 9.38
CA LEU A 173 6.40 -7.71 8.54
C LEU A 173 6.93 -6.70 7.51
N VAL A 174 6.08 -5.88 6.91
CA VAL A 174 6.49 -4.76 6.04
C VAL A 174 7.31 -3.74 6.82
N SER A 175 6.91 -3.41 8.05
CA SER A 175 7.60 -2.41 8.88
C SER A 175 9.01 -2.80 9.28
N VAL A 176 9.31 -4.09 9.37
CA VAL A 176 10.64 -4.61 9.74
C VAL A 176 11.44 -5.13 8.53
N SER A 177 10.87 -5.17 7.33
CA SER A 177 11.48 -5.77 6.13
C SER A 177 12.84 -5.19 5.79
N ASP A 178 13.02 -3.89 5.97
CA ASP A 178 14.29 -3.18 5.70
C ASP A 178 15.47 -3.66 6.58
N ARG A 179 15.19 -4.41 7.65
CA ARG A 179 16.18 -4.84 8.65
C ARG A 179 16.27 -6.36 8.80
N SER A 180 15.50 -7.10 8.04
CA SER A 180 15.37 -8.56 8.18
C SER A 180 16.22 -9.33 7.18
N GLU A 181 17.00 -10.31 7.67
CA GLU A 181 17.74 -11.26 6.84
C GLU A 181 16.88 -12.48 6.43
N LYS A 182 15.69 -12.67 7.01
CA LYS A 182 14.80 -13.80 6.74
C LYS A 182 13.71 -13.40 5.75
N SER A 183 13.27 -14.34 4.93
CA SER A 183 12.09 -14.17 4.07
C SER A 183 10.85 -13.94 4.94
N GLN A 184 10.43 -12.69 5.03
CA GLN A 184 9.18 -12.31 5.71
C GLN A 184 7.97 -12.78 4.90
N LEU A 185 8.15 -13.01 3.60
CA LEU A 185 7.09 -13.46 2.70
C LEU A 185 6.59 -14.86 3.05
N ASP A 186 7.50 -15.79 3.41
CA ASP A 186 7.10 -17.16 3.77
C ASP A 186 6.24 -17.16 5.03
N ILE A 187 6.65 -16.36 6.05
CA ILE A 187 5.89 -16.18 7.29
C ILE A 187 4.49 -15.63 6.99
N LEU A 188 4.41 -14.59 6.15
CA LEU A 188 3.15 -13.98 5.77
C LEU A 188 2.25 -14.97 5.01
N THR A 189 2.81 -15.71 4.07
CA THR A 189 2.07 -16.67 3.24
C THR A 189 1.47 -17.79 4.10
N GLU A 190 2.24 -18.34 5.05
CA GLU A 190 1.76 -19.33 6.01
C GLU A 190 0.61 -18.77 6.86
N TYR A 191 0.81 -17.56 7.42
CA TYR A 191 -0.21 -16.91 8.24
C TYR A 191 -1.52 -16.66 7.48
N ILE A 192 -1.44 -16.18 6.24
CA ILE A 192 -2.61 -15.97 5.39
C ILE A 192 -3.36 -17.29 5.13
N GLY A 193 -2.61 -18.37 4.86
CA GLY A 193 -3.17 -19.70 4.69
C GLY A 193 -3.94 -20.18 5.92
N ASP A 194 -3.33 -19.99 7.10
CA ASP A 194 -3.94 -20.35 8.40
C ASP A 194 -5.18 -19.52 8.71
N PHE A 195 -5.14 -18.22 8.41
CA PHE A 195 -6.28 -17.34 8.57
C PHE A 195 -7.50 -17.84 7.79
N PHE A 196 -7.36 -18.09 6.49
CA PHE A 196 -8.48 -18.56 5.68
C PHE A 196 -8.95 -19.98 6.06
N ARG A 197 -8.04 -20.90 6.47
CA ARG A 197 -8.44 -22.21 7.02
C ARG A 197 -9.32 -22.06 8.26
N ARG A 198 -8.93 -21.20 9.18
CA ARG A 198 -9.66 -20.96 10.45
C ARG A 198 -11.05 -20.38 10.23
N TYR A 199 -11.20 -19.50 9.26
CA TYR A 199 -12.44 -18.78 9.01
C TYR A 199 -13.27 -19.35 7.84
N SER A 200 -12.84 -20.43 7.21
CA SER A 200 -13.63 -21.16 6.19
C SER A 200 -14.73 -21.99 6.86
N PRO A 201 -15.95 -22.04 6.28
CA PRO A 201 -17.05 -22.88 6.78
C PRO A 201 -16.72 -24.37 6.83
N ALA A 202 -15.94 -24.87 5.89
CA ALA A 202 -15.62 -26.29 5.77
C ALA A 202 -14.85 -26.90 6.97
N HIS A 203 -14.16 -26.09 7.78
CA HIS A 203 -13.39 -26.60 8.93
C HIS A 203 -14.19 -26.77 10.22
N ARG A 204 -15.46 -26.36 10.27
CA ARG A 204 -16.31 -26.55 11.46
C ARG A 204 -17.06 -27.91 11.50
N GLU A 205 -17.12 -28.62 10.39
CA GLU A 205 -17.80 -29.93 10.34
C GLU A 205 -16.91 -31.08 10.83
N GLU A 206 -15.59 -30.87 11.02
CA GLU A 206 -14.62 -31.87 11.46
C GLU A 206 -14.16 -31.71 12.93
N SER A 207 -14.71 -30.77 13.70
CA SER A 207 -14.36 -30.49 15.11
C SER A 207 -15.54 -30.74 16.04
#